data_d0884c5556c133d68ac050b5979d71b5
#
_entry.id   d0884c5556c133d68ac050b5979d71b5
#
_cell.length_a   1.000
_cell.length_b   1.000
_cell.length_c   1.000
_cell.angle_alpha   90.00
_cell.angle_beta   90.00
_cell.angle_gamma   90.00
#
_symmetry.space_group_name_H-M   'P 1'
#
loop_
_entity.id
_entity.type
_entity.pdbx_description
1 polymer ?
#
loop_
_entity_poly.entity_id
_entity_poly.type
_entity_poly.pdbx_seq_one_letter_code
_entity_poly.pdbx_strand_id
1 'polypeptide(L)'
;MTDFSEFNDRYQSDLTSAEFETLAVRAGQLRTAECEHSEAIFPTSSYVFNSAAEAAARFSGDAEGNVYSRYTNPTVRTFEQRLAALEGGDACAATASGMAAIYAVCMAHLKSGDHLISSRSVFGSTNVLFEKFLKKFDIEVSYVDLLDIQDWQQAVQPNTRLFFLESPSNPMIEIADIPAIAQLAHQSECLLVVDNCFCTPAIQRPLALGADLVVHSATKYIDGQGRCVGGAVVGSEKLIEPVIGVLRSAGPTMSPFNAWVFTKGLETLALRMKAHTENALALAQWLETQPKVRQVNYCGLPSHPQHQLAQQQQSMFGGVLSFEVEGGREAAWAVVDATRMISITANLGDAKTTITHPATTTHGRLTDEERARAGISQGLLRVAVGLENIADIQRDLALGLNAL
;
A
#
# COMPACT_ATOMS: atom_id res chain seq x y z
N MET A 1 -26.87 -34.08 -11.27
CA MET A 1 -26.15 -33.02 -10.52
C MET A 1 -24.78 -32.90 -11.15
N THR A 2 -24.48 -31.77 -11.74
CA THR A 2 -23.16 -31.51 -12.30
C THR A 2 -22.17 -31.54 -11.13
N ASP A 3 -21.08 -32.31 -11.26
CA ASP A 3 -20.06 -32.33 -10.26
C ASP A 3 -19.36 -30.95 -10.26
N PHE A 4 -19.53 -30.20 -9.17
CA PHE A 4 -19.05 -28.84 -9.03
C PHE A 4 -17.51 -28.76 -8.99
N SER A 5 -16.82 -29.83 -8.60
CA SER A 5 -15.37 -29.91 -8.64
C SER A 5 -14.88 -29.87 -10.09
N GLU A 6 -15.45 -30.70 -10.98
CA GLU A 6 -15.11 -30.70 -12.43
C GLU A 6 -15.42 -29.38 -13.11
N PHE A 7 -16.49 -28.67 -12.69
CA PHE A 7 -16.83 -27.38 -13.27
C PHE A 7 -15.83 -26.28 -12.88
N ASN A 8 -15.41 -26.24 -11.62
CA ASN A 8 -14.41 -25.30 -11.16
C ASN A 8 -13.03 -25.62 -11.75
N ASP A 9 -12.64 -26.90 -11.84
CA ASP A 9 -11.38 -27.33 -12.44
C ASP A 9 -11.26 -26.91 -13.91
N ARG A 10 -12.35 -26.96 -14.66
CA ARG A 10 -12.38 -26.49 -16.06
C ARG A 10 -12.02 -25.00 -16.20
N TYR A 11 -12.37 -24.16 -15.20
CA TYR A 11 -12.18 -22.72 -15.22
C TYR A 11 -11.04 -22.23 -14.33
N GLN A 12 -10.44 -23.11 -13.55
CA GLN A 12 -9.14 -22.90 -12.90
C GLN A 12 -8.05 -23.31 -13.89
N SER A 13 -7.88 -22.52 -14.95
CA SER A 13 -6.70 -22.65 -15.80
C SER A 13 -5.45 -22.49 -14.94
N ASP A 14 -4.39 -23.20 -15.27
CA ASP A 14 -3.07 -22.95 -14.71
C ASP A 14 -2.67 -21.51 -15.02
N LEU A 15 -2.71 -20.65 -14.02
CA LEU A 15 -2.38 -19.23 -14.12
C LEU A 15 -0.93 -18.94 -13.70
N THR A 16 -0.11 -19.95 -13.43
CA THR A 16 1.28 -19.79 -12.95
C THR A 16 2.18 -19.02 -13.92
N SER A 17 1.86 -19.07 -15.20
CA SER A 17 2.56 -18.33 -16.27
C SER A 17 1.75 -17.17 -16.85
N ALA A 18 0.64 -16.78 -16.19
CA ALA A 18 -0.22 -15.73 -16.72
C ALA A 18 0.38 -14.34 -16.45
N GLU A 19 0.16 -13.43 -17.41
CA GLU A 19 0.55 -12.03 -17.28
C GLU A 19 -0.33 -11.28 -16.24
N PHE A 20 0.17 -10.14 -15.77
CA PHE A 20 -0.43 -9.35 -14.70
C PHE A 20 -1.93 -9.05 -14.92
N GLU A 21 -2.30 -8.62 -16.13
CA GLU A 21 -3.68 -8.26 -16.47
C GLU A 21 -4.62 -9.47 -16.43
N THR A 22 -4.12 -10.65 -16.78
CA THR A 22 -4.88 -11.90 -16.67
C THR A 22 -5.06 -12.30 -15.21
N LEU A 23 -3.99 -12.23 -14.41
CA LEU A 23 -4.07 -12.47 -12.97
C LEU A 23 -5.04 -11.51 -12.30
N ALA A 24 -5.01 -10.23 -12.66
CA ALA A 24 -5.87 -9.19 -12.10
C ALA A 24 -7.38 -9.49 -12.27
N VAL A 25 -7.78 -10.16 -13.35
CA VAL A 25 -9.20 -10.46 -13.65
C VAL A 25 -9.58 -11.91 -13.37
N ARG A 26 -8.64 -12.84 -13.16
CA ARG A 26 -8.92 -14.27 -13.06
C ARG A 26 -8.44 -14.95 -11.78
N ALA A 27 -7.37 -14.48 -11.16
CA ALA A 27 -6.80 -15.15 -9.99
C ALA A 27 -7.80 -15.17 -8.82
N GLY A 28 -7.90 -16.32 -8.15
CA GLY A 28 -8.76 -16.52 -6.99
C GLY A 28 -10.26 -16.56 -7.28
N GLN A 29 -10.70 -16.54 -8.55
CA GLN A 29 -12.11 -16.60 -8.87
C GLN A 29 -12.67 -18.03 -8.66
N LEU A 30 -13.57 -18.17 -7.70
CA LEU A 30 -14.34 -19.39 -7.46
C LEU A 30 -15.82 -19.11 -7.78
N ARG A 31 -16.47 -20.04 -8.47
CA ARG A 31 -17.91 -19.99 -8.76
C ARG A 31 -18.68 -20.85 -7.79
N THR A 32 -19.91 -20.45 -7.50
CA THR A 32 -20.83 -21.22 -6.68
C THR A 32 -21.66 -22.20 -7.54
N ALA A 33 -22.57 -22.93 -6.88
CA ALA A 33 -23.55 -23.79 -7.55
C ALA A 33 -24.46 -23.05 -8.56
N GLU A 34 -24.49 -21.73 -8.50
CA GLU A 34 -25.28 -20.90 -9.42
C GLU A 34 -24.52 -20.58 -10.72
N CYS A 35 -23.26 -20.99 -10.86
CA CYS A 35 -22.43 -20.79 -12.06
C CYS A 35 -22.29 -19.32 -12.49
N GLU A 36 -22.26 -18.40 -11.54
CA GLU A 36 -22.18 -16.96 -11.78
C GLU A 36 -20.88 -16.57 -12.52
N HIS A 37 -20.97 -15.58 -13.38
CA HIS A 37 -19.82 -15.07 -14.13
C HIS A 37 -18.94 -14.13 -13.27
N SER A 38 -19.56 -13.25 -12.50
CA SER A 38 -18.87 -12.33 -11.59
C SER A 38 -18.83 -12.91 -10.17
N GLU A 39 -17.86 -12.50 -9.37
CA GLU A 39 -17.66 -13.02 -8.02
C GLU A 39 -18.86 -12.73 -7.12
N ALA A 40 -19.34 -13.76 -6.43
CA ALA A 40 -20.42 -13.64 -5.45
C ALA A 40 -19.95 -12.96 -4.16
N ILE A 41 -20.87 -12.25 -3.49
CA ILE A 41 -20.62 -11.68 -2.16
C ILE A 41 -21.26 -12.57 -1.11
N PHE A 42 -20.49 -12.99 -0.10
CA PHE A 42 -20.93 -13.80 1.03
C PHE A 42 -21.01 -12.96 2.31
N PRO A 43 -22.09 -12.17 2.51
CA PRO A 43 -22.22 -11.28 3.68
C PRO A 43 -22.74 -12.06 4.91
N THR A 44 -22.17 -13.22 5.17
CA THR A 44 -22.52 -14.06 6.33
C THR A 44 -21.44 -13.98 7.40
N SER A 45 -21.82 -14.07 8.67
CA SER A 45 -20.86 -14.15 9.79
C SER A 45 -20.47 -15.59 10.12
N SER A 46 -21.31 -16.59 9.80
CA SER A 46 -21.12 -17.99 10.22
C SER A 46 -21.62 -18.96 9.14
N TYR A 47 -21.25 -20.22 9.31
CA TYR A 47 -21.56 -21.30 8.37
C TYR A 47 -22.20 -22.47 9.11
N VAL A 48 -23.02 -23.25 8.44
CA VAL A 48 -23.65 -24.45 8.97
C VAL A 48 -22.83 -25.69 8.63
N PHE A 49 -22.98 -26.74 9.43
CA PHE A 49 -22.28 -28.02 9.28
C PHE A 49 -23.32 -29.15 9.16
N ASN A 50 -22.99 -30.21 8.43
CA ASN A 50 -23.88 -31.36 8.28
C ASN A 50 -23.94 -32.23 9.54
N SER A 51 -22.89 -32.16 10.42
CA SER A 51 -22.82 -32.91 11.66
C SER A 51 -21.91 -32.24 12.69
N ALA A 52 -22.04 -32.61 13.97
CA ALA A 52 -21.14 -32.22 15.03
C ALA A 52 -19.69 -32.67 14.78
N ALA A 53 -19.51 -33.82 14.16
CA ALA A 53 -18.20 -34.35 13.79
C ALA A 53 -17.52 -33.47 12.71
N GLU A 54 -18.27 -33.07 11.69
CA GLU A 54 -17.76 -32.15 10.66
C GLU A 54 -17.40 -30.79 11.29
N ALA A 55 -18.27 -30.27 12.16
CA ALA A 55 -17.96 -29.04 12.87
C ALA A 55 -16.64 -29.15 13.68
N ALA A 56 -16.47 -30.23 14.44
CA ALA A 56 -15.26 -30.47 15.22
C ALA A 56 -14.01 -30.52 14.31
N ALA A 57 -14.06 -31.26 13.22
CA ALA A 57 -12.96 -31.43 12.28
C ALA A 57 -12.57 -30.09 11.60
N ARG A 58 -13.54 -29.21 11.27
CA ARG A 58 -13.23 -27.90 10.70
C ARG A 58 -12.66 -26.93 11.73
N PHE A 59 -13.11 -26.99 12.99
CA PHE A 59 -12.56 -26.14 14.04
C PHE A 59 -11.16 -26.55 14.49
N SER A 60 -10.83 -27.85 14.45
CA SER A 60 -9.47 -28.37 14.71
C SER A 60 -8.51 -28.18 13.54
N GLY A 61 -9.01 -27.94 12.33
CA GLY A 61 -8.21 -27.87 11.10
C GLY A 61 -7.98 -29.23 10.42
N ASP A 62 -8.60 -30.31 10.92
CA ASP A 62 -8.52 -31.64 10.31
C ASP A 62 -9.33 -31.76 9.02
N ALA A 63 -10.25 -30.81 8.76
CA ALA A 63 -11.02 -30.71 7.54
C ALA A 63 -11.04 -29.24 7.05
N GLU A 64 -10.90 -29.06 5.74
CA GLU A 64 -11.04 -27.76 5.09
C GLU A 64 -12.49 -27.24 5.13
N GLY A 65 -12.65 -25.93 5.14
CA GLY A 65 -13.93 -25.28 5.03
C GLY A 65 -14.07 -23.99 5.85
N ASN A 66 -15.17 -23.30 5.63
CA ASN A 66 -15.47 -22.09 6.36
C ASN A 66 -16.13 -22.41 7.70
N VAL A 67 -15.78 -21.63 8.73
CA VAL A 67 -16.28 -21.78 10.10
C VAL A 67 -16.98 -20.52 10.57
N TYR A 68 -16.29 -19.39 10.44
CA TYR A 68 -16.75 -18.07 10.87
C TYR A 68 -16.02 -17.01 10.05
N SER A 69 -16.71 -15.95 9.59
CA SER A 69 -16.16 -15.01 8.61
C SER A 69 -14.95 -14.22 9.08
N ARG A 70 -14.72 -14.08 10.38
CA ARG A 70 -13.46 -13.53 10.91
C ARG A 70 -12.26 -14.45 10.66
N TYR A 71 -12.48 -15.76 10.49
CA TYR A 71 -11.45 -16.75 10.18
C TYR A 71 -11.26 -16.92 8.68
N THR A 72 -12.36 -17.17 7.98
CA THR A 72 -12.39 -17.40 6.53
C THR A 72 -13.71 -16.95 5.94
N ASN A 73 -13.65 -16.26 4.80
CA ASN A 73 -14.83 -15.86 4.04
C ASN A 73 -14.51 -15.98 2.55
N PRO A 74 -15.38 -16.59 1.71
CA PRO A 74 -15.10 -16.81 0.30
C PRO A 74 -14.78 -15.53 -0.47
N THR A 75 -15.51 -14.43 -0.20
CA THR A 75 -15.27 -13.14 -0.86
C THR A 75 -13.93 -12.54 -0.47
N VAL A 76 -13.57 -12.61 0.82
CA VAL A 76 -12.28 -12.12 1.32
C VAL A 76 -11.14 -12.94 0.72
N ARG A 77 -11.29 -14.27 0.69
CA ARG A 77 -10.30 -15.19 0.10
C ARG A 77 -10.04 -14.90 -1.38
N THR A 78 -11.08 -14.57 -2.16
CA THR A 78 -10.90 -14.17 -3.57
C THR A 78 -10.00 -12.94 -3.71
N PHE A 79 -10.21 -11.93 -2.86
CA PHE A 79 -9.33 -10.75 -2.83
C PHE A 79 -7.91 -11.12 -2.42
N GLU A 80 -7.75 -11.93 -1.36
CA GLU A 80 -6.45 -12.38 -0.85
C GLU A 80 -5.65 -13.14 -1.91
N GLN A 81 -6.26 -14.13 -2.57
CA GLN A 81 -5.61 -14.93 -3.61
C GLN A 81 -5.23 -14.06 -4.83
N ARG A 82 -6.11 -13.13 -5.23
CA ARG A 82 -5.83 -12.23 -6.35
C ARG A 82 -4.67 -11.30 -6.06
N LEU A 83 -4.66 -10.66 -4.88
CA LEU A 83 -3.57 -9.76 -4.50
C LEU A 83 -2.25 -10.50 -4.31
N ALA A 84 -2.26 -11.69 -3.70
CA ALA A 84 -1.07 -12.55 -3.58
C ALA A 84 -0.47 -12.86 -4.96
N ALA A 85 -1.31 -13.29 -5.92
CA ALA A 85 -0.87 -13.58 -7.28
C ALA A 85 -0.27 -12.34 -8.00
N LEU A 86 -0.84 -11.16 -7.79
CA LEU A 86 -0.35 -9.91 -8.40
C LEU A 86 0.99 -9.45 -7.79
N GLU A 87 1.19 -9.60 -6.49
CA GLU A 87 2.46 -9.29 -5.81
C GLU A 87 3.53 -10.38 -6.03
N GLY A 88 3.13 -11.59 -6.45
CA GLY A 88 4.02 -12.75 -6.56
C GLY A 88 4.32 -13.40 -5.22
N GLY A 89 3.41 -13.30 -4.25
CA GLY A 89 3.49 -13.96 -2.96
C GLY A 89 2.67 -15.25 -2.92
N ASP A 90 2.99 -16.13 -1.96
CA ASP A 90 2.27 -17.39 -1.77
C ASP A 90 0.93 -17.20 -1.08
N ALA A 91 0.84 -16.21 -0.18
CA ALA A 91 -0.33 -15.94 0.64
C ALA A 91 -0.55 -14.45 0.90
N CYS A 92 -1.80 -14.11 1.24
CA CYS A 92 -2.22 -12.77 1.63
C CYS A 92 -3.15 -12.83 2.84
N ALA A 93 -3.06 -11.86 3.73
CA ALA A 93 -3.98 -11.64 4.84
C ALA A 93 -4.66 -10.28 4.68
N ALA A 94 -5.97 -10.29 4.45
CA ALA A 94 -6.79 -9.07 4.28
C ALA A 94 -7.16 -8.47 5.64
N THR A 95 -6.98 -7.17 5.79
CA THR A 95 -7.16 -6.43 7.05
C THR A 95 -8.16 -5.29 6.91
N ALA A 96 -8.68 -4.81 8.04
CA ALA A 96 -9.65 -3.72 8.09
C ALA A 96 -9.10 -2.36 7.58
N SER A 97 -7.78 -2.18 7.56
CA SER A 97 -7.09 -0.97 7.07
C SER A 97 -5.60 -1.24 6.86
N GLY A 98 -4.90 -0.35 6.13
CA GLY A 98 -3.43 -0.42 6.01
C GLY A 98 -2.73 -0.36 7.37
N MET A 99 -3.21 0.46 8.32
CA MET A 99 -2.67 0.50 9.68
C MET A 99 -2.89 -0.82 10.44
N ALA A 100 -4.01 -1.51 10.20
CA ALA A 100 -4.26 -2.84 10.76
C ALA A 100 -3.29 -3.89 10.17
N ALA A 101 -2.90 -3.74 8.90
CA ALA A 101 -1.88 -4.58 8.27
C ALA A 101 -0.51 -4.40 8.95
N ILE A 102 -0.05 -3.16 9.11
CA ILE A 102 1.23 -2.85 9.79
C ILE A 102 1.20 -3.36 11.24
N TYR A 103 0.11 -3.09 11.98
CA TYR A 103 -0.05 -3.58 13.34
C TYR A 103 0.01 -5.11 13.41
N ALA A 104 -0.69 -5.80 12.52
CA ALA A 104 -0.72 -7.26 12.50
C ALA A 104 0.65 -7.87 12.19
N VAL A 105 1.43 -7.28 11.27
CA VAL A 105 2.82 -7.67 10.99
C VAL A 105 3.68 -7.53 12.24
N CYS A 106 3.63 -6.37 12.92
CA CYS A 106 4.42 -6.15 14.14
C CYS A 106 4.05 -7.16 15.23
N MET A 107 2.76 -7.38 15.48
CA MET A 107 2.30 -8.32 16.53
C MET A 107 2.54 -9.77 16.19
N ALA A 108 2.68 -10.12 14.91
CA ALA A 108 2.97 -11.48 14.47
C ALA A 108 4.46 -11.83 14.55
N HIS A 109 5.34 -10.85 14.30
CA HIS A 109 6.77 -11.10 14.11
C HIS A 109 7.67 -10.45 15.17
N LEU A 110 7.12 -9.66 16.08
CA LEU A 110 7.86 -9.04 17.18
C LEU A 110 7.28 -9.50 18.54
N LYS A 111 8.15 -9.59 19.52
CA LYS A 111 7.82 -9.87 20.93
C LYS A 111 8.51 -8.88 21.85
N SER A 112 8.14 -8.87 23.12
CA SER A 112 8.81 -8.04 24.14
C SER A 112 10.33 -8.23 24.13
N GLY A 113 11.07 -7.14 24.13
CA GLY A 113 12.53 -7.07 24.04
C GLY A 113 13.09 -7.10 22.61
N ASP A 114 12.26 -7.22 21.58
CA ASP A 114 12.71 -7.12 20.18
C ASP A 114 12.88 -5.65 19.75
N HIS A 115 13.68 -5.46 18.70
CA HIS A 115 13.97 -4.18 18.10
C HIS A 115 13.56 -4.14 16.63
N LEU A 116 13.02 -2.99 16.19
CA LEU A 116 12.62 -2.69 14.81
C LEU A 116 13.41 -1.49 14.30
N ILE A 117 13.90 -1.56 13.07
CA ILE A 117 14.48 -0.41 12.36
C ILE A 117 13.45 0.08 11.33
N SER A 118 13.13 1.37 11.38
CA SER A 118 12.21 2.00 10.42
C SER A 118 12.84 3.18 9.73
N SER A 119 12.55 3.39 8.46
CA SER A 119 12.88 4.68 7.87
C SER A 119 12.10 5.81 8.56
N ARG A 120 12.67 7.03 8.61
CA ARG A 120 11.97 8.22 9.14
C ARG A 120 10.85 8.67 8.22
N SER A 121 10.96 8.34 6.92
CA SER A 121 10.06 8.79 5.86
C SER A 121 8.82 7.90 5.71
N VAL A 122 8.29 7.34 6.82
CA VAL A 122 7.04 6.55 6.82
C VAL A 122 5.84 7.42 7.20
N PHE A 123 4.64 6.92 6.86
CA PHE A 123 3.40 7.62 7.17
C PHE A 123 3.26 7.96 8.66
N GLY A 124 2.81 9.17 8.97
CA GLY A 124 2.79 9.69 10.35
C GLY A 124 2.03 8.81 11.37
N SER A 125 0.98 8.08 10.95
CA SER A 125 0.31 7.14 11.84
C SER A 125 1.14 5.89 12.12
N THR A 126 2.03 5.50 11.22
CA THR A 126 2.99 4.40 11.43
C THR A 126 3.99 4.80 12.53
N ASN A 127 4.52 6.03 12.49
CA ASN A 127 5.36 6.54 13.57
C ASN A 127 4.61 6.54 14.92
N VAL A 128 3.34 6.99 14.93
CA VAL A 128 2.51 6.95 16.16
C VAL A 128 2.29 5.52 16.65
N LEU A 129 2.08 4.55 15.75
CA LEU A 129 1.96 3.14 16.10
C LEU A 129 3.26 2.65 16.77
N PHE A 130 4.41 2.94 16.17
CA PHE A 130 5.70 2.49 16.66
C PHE A 130 6.06 3.12 18.01
N GLU A 131 5.99 4.43 18.12
CA GLU A 131 6.43 5.16 19.33
C GLU A 131 5.46 5.03 20.51
N LYS A 132 4.14 4.98 20.26
CA LYS A 132 3.16 5.01 21.35
C LYS A 132 2.58 3.65 21.69
N PHE A 133 2.47 2.75 20.71
CA PHE A 133 1.81 1.47 20.92
C PHE A 133 2.81 0.33 21.05
N LEU A 134 3.77 0.15 20.14
CA LEU A 134 4.76 -0.92 20.27
C LEU A 134 5.63 -0.77 21.52
N LYS A 135 5.96 0.44 21.90
CA LYS A 135 6.69 0.73 23.14
C LYS A 135 5.97 0.21 24.41
N LYS A 136 4.64 0.11 24.40
CA LYS A 136 3.87 -0.50 25.52
C LYS A 136 4.11 -2.01 25.64
N PHE A 137 4.57 -2.64 24.59
CA PHE A 137 4.92 -4.07 24.53
C PHE A 137 6.42 -4.29 24.64
N ASP A 138 7.18 -3.26 25.08
CA ASP A 138 8.64 -3.33 25.23
C ASP A 138 9.35 -3.68 23.91
N ILE A 139 8.84 -3.11 22.80
CA ILE A 139 9.46 -3.20 21.47
C ILE A 139 10.12 -1.85 21.18
N GLU A 140 11.42 -1.86 20.93
CA GLU A 140 12.19 -0.66 20.64
C GLU A 140 12.22 -0.37 19.14
N VAL A 141 12.33 0.92 18.78
CA VAL A 141 12.37 1.36 17.38
C VAL A 141 13.50 2.34 17.18
N SER A 142 14.35 2.06 16.20
CA SER A 142 15.35 3.01 15.67
C SER A 142 14.89 3.57 14.33
N TYR A 143 15.07 4.90 14.17
CA TYR A 143 14.72 5.57 12.92
C TYR A 143 15.98 5.97 12.15
N VAL A 144 16.01 5.60 10.87
CA VAL A 144 17.15 5.80 9.97
C VAL A 144 16.77 6.63 8.76
N ASP A 145 17.77 7.19 8.09
CA ASP A 145 17.58 7.80 6.77
C ASP A 145 17.25 6.71 5.73
N LEU A 146 16.19 6.95 4.94
CA LEU A 146 15.73 5.99 3.93
C LEU A 146 16.80 5.68 2.89
N LEU A 147 17.61 6.69 2.54
CA LEU A 147 18.56 6.64 1.43
C LEU A 147 19.98 6.25 1.86
N ASP A 148 20.30 6.27 3.16
CA ASP A 148 21.63 5.97 3.67
C ASP A 148 21.72 4.54 4.22
N ILE A 149 22.23 3.61 3.41
CA ILE A 149 22.41 2.21 3.80
C ILE A 149 23.34 2.05 5.03
N GLN A 150 24.25 3.01 5.27
CA GLN A 150 25.12 2.95 6.42
C GLN A 150 24.37 3.28 7.72
N ASP A 151 23.37 4.18 7.65
CA ASP A 151 22.50 4.47 8.80
C ASP A 151 21.67 3.21 9.18
N TRP A 152 21.15 2.48 8.19
CA TRP A 152 20.51 1.18 8.39
C TRP A 152 21.45 0.18 9.06
N GLN A 153 22.68 0.05 8.56
CA GLN A 153 23.67 -0.90 9.09
C GLN A 153 24.07 -0.58 10.53
N GLN A 154 24.29 0.70 10.86
CA GLN A 154 24.67 1.14 12.20
C GLN A 154 23.55 0.98 13.22
N ALA A 155 22.28 1.00 12.78
CA ALA A 155 21.13 0.82 13.66
C ALA A 155 20.87 -0.64 14.05
N VAL A 156 21.53 -1.62 13.41
CA VAL A 156 21.34 -3.05 13.72
C VAL A 156 21.83 -3.36 15.12
N GLN A 157 20.98 -4.03 15.91
CA GLN A 157 21.23 -4.49 17.27
C GLN A 157 21.07 -6.03 17.34
N PRO A 158 21.60 -6.72 18.36
CA PRO A 158 21.45 -8.19 18.49
C PRO A 158 20.00 -8.68 18.57
N ASN A 159 19.10 -7.81 19.06
CA ASN A 159 17.67 -8.06 19.18
C ASN A 159 16.84 -7.47 18.03
N THR A 160 17.47 -6.94 16.98
CA THR A 160 16.74 -6.50 15.77
C THR A 160 16.09 -7.71 15.08
N ARG A 161 14.83 -7.56 14.65
CA ARG A 161 14.05 -8.60 13.98
C ARG A 161 13.39 -8.14 12.70
N LEU A 162 13.17 -6.83 12.56
CA LEU A 162 12.37 -6.31 11.46
C LEU A 162 12.92 -4.96 10.97
N PHE A 163 13.00 -4.81 9.65
CA PHE A 163 13.22 -3.56 8.95
C PHE A 163 11.89 -3.15 8.30
N PHE A 164 11.54 -1.88 8.42
CA PHE A 164 10.31 -1.34 7.85
C PHE A 164 10.59 -0.08 7.04
N LEU A 165 10.07 -0.03 5.81
CA LEU A 165 10.17 1.16 4.96
C LEU A 165 8.92 1.35 4.09
N GLU A 166 8.75 2.58 3.60
CA GLU A 166 7.78 2.99 2.59
C GLU A 166 8.55 3.51 1.37
N SER A 167 8.29 2.98 0.18
CA SER A 167 8.94 3.41 -1.07
C SER A 167 7.97 3.34 -2.25
N PRO A 168 7.72 4.49 -2.93
CA PRO A 168 8.22 5.86 -2.70
C PRO A 168 7.77 6.45 -1.36
N SER A 169 8.60 7.34 -0.75
CA SER A 169 8.27 8.01 0.51
C SER A 169 7.18 9.08 0.34
N ASN A 170 6.47 9.37 1.43
CA ASN A 170 5.42 10.40 1.49
C ASN A 170 5.88 11.58 2.38
N PRO A 171 5.98 12.82 1.89
CA PRO A 171 5.56 13.34 0.58
C PRO A 171 6.70 13.54 -0.42
N MET A 172 7.95 13.20 -0.10
CA MET A 172 9.13 13.59 -0.87
C MET A 172 9.38 12.73 -2.11
N ILE A 173 8.68 11.57 -2.23
CA ILE A 173 8.80 10.62 -3.36
C ILE A 173 10.23 10.04 -3.48
N GLU A 174 10.93 9.94 -2.37
CA GLU A 174 12.25 9.27 -2.30
C GLU A 174 12.11 7.77 -2.57
N ILE A 175 13.06 7.20 -3.27
CA ILE A 175 13.07 5.78 -3.66
C ILE A 175 14.16 5.06 -2.87
N ALA A 176 13.76 4.09 -2.05
CA ALA A 176 14.67 3.21 -1.35
C ALA A 176 15.33 2.20 -2.29
N ASP A 177 16.59 1.88 -2.06
CA ASP A 177 17.23 0.71 -2.69
C ASP A 177 16.77 -0.56 -1.95
N ILE A 178 15.61 -1.09 -2.37
CA ILE A 178 14.99 -2.25 -1.74
C ILE A 178 15.92 -3.47 -1.75
N PRO A 179 16.57 -3.84 -2.87
CA PRO A 179 17.52 -4.95 -2.90
C PRO A 179 18.68 -4.80 -1.91
N ALA A 180 19.28 -3.61 -1.80
CA ALA A 180 20.38 -3.37 -0.88
C ALA A 180 19.94 -3.48 0.59
N ILE A 181 18.78 -2.90 0.93
CA ILE A 181 18.21 -2.98 2.29
C ILE A 181 17.79 -4.41 2.62
N ALA A 182 17.20 -5.16 1.67
CA ALA A 182 16.86 -6.57 1.83
C ALA A 182 18.10 -7.43 2.12
N GLN A 183 19.16 -7.22 1.36
CA GLN A 183 20.42 -7.92 1.59
C GLN A 183 20.97 -7.66 3.00
N LEU A 184 20.95 -6.42 3.47
CA LEU A 184 21.37 -6.07 4.82
C LEU A 184 20.49 -6.70 5.89
N ALA A 185 19.16 -6.64 5.72
CA ALA A 185 18.21 -7.26 6.65
C ALA A 185 18.47 -8.77 6.78
N HIS A 186 18.63 -9.47 5.66
CA HIS A 186 18.87 -10.92 5.65
C HIS A 186 20.25 -11.29 6.24
N GLN A 187 21.30 -10.50 6.00
CA GLN A 187 22.59 -10.69 6.65
C GLN A 187 22.52 -10.53 8.18
N SER A 188 21.54 -9.78 8.65
CA SER A 188 21.26 -9.55 10.08
C SER A 188 20.18 -10.49 10.64
N GLU A 189 19.77 -11.51 9.89
CA GLU A 189 18.69 -12.46 10.24
C GLU A 189 17.35 -11.75 10.55
N CYS A 190 17.08 -10.62 9.89
CA CYS A 190 15.89 -9.80 10.04
C CYS A 190 14.98 -9.91 8.82
N LEU A 191 13.68 -9.63 9.03
CA LEU A 191 12.70 -9.50 7.95
C LEU A 191 12.69 -8.07 7.40
N LEU A 192 12.51 -7.92 6.08
CA LEU A 192 12.20 -6.65 5.45
C LEU A 192 10.72 -6.56 5.12
N VAL A 193 10.06 -5.53 5.63
CA VAL A 193 8.66 -5.16 5.34
C VAL A 193 8.63 -3.88 4.53
N VAL A 194 7.97 -3.92 3.38
CA VAL A 194 7.83 -2.76 2.49
C VAL A 194 6.36 -2.35 2.39
N ASP A 195 6.05 -1.10 2.71
CA ASP A 195 4.75 -0.51 2.38
C ASP A 195 4.76 -0.07 0.90
N ASN A 196 4.00 -0.81 0.07
CA ASN A 196 3.91 -0.63 -1.39
C ASN A 196 2.64 0.12 -1.82
N CYS A 197 2.10 0.94 -0.92
CA CYS A 197 0.81 1.60 -1.10
C CYS A 197 0.76 2.54 -2.31
N PHE A 198 1.86 3.23 -2.64
CA PHE A 198 1.92 4.20 -3.75
C PHE A 198 2.07 3.54 -5.12
N CYS A 199 2.89 2.49 -5.18
CA CYS A 199 3.18 1.81 -6.44
C CYS A 199 2.15 0.74 -6.78
N THR A 200 1.62 0.02 -5.80
CA THR A 200 0.83 -1.21 -6.02
C THR A 200 1.62 -2.27 -6.79
N PRO A 201 1.18 -3.52 -6.87
CA PRO A 201 1.87 -4.54 -7.66
C PRO A 201 1.90 -4.26 -9.17
N ALA A 202 1.09 -3.32 -9.66
CA ALA A 202 1.13 -2.91 -11.07
C ALA A 202 2.40 -2.13 -11.46
N ILE A 203 3.08 -1.53 -10.48
CA ILE A 203 4.26 -0.70 -10.71
C ILE A 203 5.51 -1.32 -10.07
N GLN A 204 5.42 -1.76 -8.83
CA GLN A 204 6.54 -2.28 -8.05
C GLN A 204 6.12 -3.55 -7.33
N ARG A 205 6.99 -4.57 -7.35
CA ARG A 205 6.80 -5.84 -6.65
C ARG A 205 7.95 -6.06 -5.66
N PRO A 206 7.83 -5.58 -4.42
CA PRO A 206 8.91 -5.63 -3.44
C PRO A 206 9.38 -7.05 -3.10
N LEU A 207 8.50 -8.06 -3.16
CA LEU A 207 8.90 -9.47 -2.95
C LEU A 207 9.93 -9.91 -3.99
N ALA A 208 9.77 -9.52 -5.26
CA ALA A 208 10.75 -9.82 -6.31
C ALA A 208 12.07 -9.06 -6.14
N LEU A 209 12.07 -7.98 -5.34
CA LEU A 209 13.24 -7.18 -4.99
C LEU A 209 13.91 -7.62 -3.67
N GLY A 210 13.40 -8.67 -3.03
CA GLY A 210 13.97 -9.26 -1.83
C GLY A 210 13.25 -8.92 -0.52
N ALA A 211 12.14 -8.17 -0.54
CA ALA A 211 11.32 -7.99 0.65
C ALA A 211 10.67 -9.33 1.09
N ASP A 212 10.46 -9.50 2.39
CA ASP A 212 9.82 -10.69 2.96
C ASP A 212 8.31 -10.53 3.07
N LEU A 213 7.86 -9.33 3.39
CA LEU A 213 6.46 -8.96 3.51
C LEU A 213 6.19 -7.63 2.82
N VAL A 214 5.04 -7.57 2.17
CA VAL A 214 4.53 -6.34 1.54
C VAL A 214 3.22 -5.95 2.21
N VAL A 215 3.11 -4.67 2.59
CA VAL A 215 1.89 -4.10 3.19
C VAL A 215 1.21 -3.20 2.18
N HIS A 216 -0.12 -3.24 2.19
CA HIS A 216 -0.96 -2.35 1.38
C HIS A 216 -2.02 -1.66 2.21
N SER A 217 -2.22 -0.38 1.95
CA SER A 217 -3.51 0.27 2.20
C SER A 217 -4.39 0.10 0.95
N ALA A 218 -5.29 -0.90 0.97
CA ALA A 218 -6.20 -1.12 -0.14
C ALA A 218 -7.15 0.07 -0.38
N THR A 219 -7.30 0.94 0.61
CA THR A 219 -8.01 2.22 0.58
C THR A 219 -7.56 3.14 -0.57
N LYS A 220 -6.29 3.00 -1.01
CA LYS A 220 -5.63 3.88 -1.99
C LYS A 220 -5.90 3.37 -3.42
N TYR A 221 -4.87 3.18 -4.22
CA TYR A 221 -4.98 2.77 -5.62
C TYR A 221 -5.64 1.40 -5.84
N ILE A 222 -5.64 0.48 -4.85
CA ILE A 222 -6.33 -0.81 -4.99
C ILE A 222 -7.84 -0.57 -5.12
N ASP A 223 -8.44 0.26 -4.25
CA ASP A 223 -9.81 0.75 -4.43
C ASP A 223 -9.90 1.67 -5.65
N GLY A 224 -9.07 2.69 -5.70
CA GLY A 224 -8.92 3.66 -6.78
C GLY A 224 -10.09 4.61 -6.99
N GLN A 225 -11.10 4.61 -6.11
CA GLN A 225 -12.31 5.45 -6.25
C GLN A 225 -12.81 6.01 -4.92
N GLY A 226 -12.05 5.89 -3.82
CA GLY A 226 -12.37 6.47 -2.51
C GLY A 226 -13.63 5.89 -1.86
N ARG A 227 -13.95 4.59 -2.11
CA ARG A 227 -15.22 3.95 -1.70
C ARG A 227 -15.16 3.33 -0.31
N CYS A 228 -14.04 2.72 0.07
CA CYS A 228 -13.93 2.00 1.33
C CYS A 228 -12.50 1.93 1.87
N VAL A 229 -12.39 1.51 3.14
CA VAL A 229 -11.13 1.35 3.86
C VAL A 229 -10.78 -0.13 3.96
N GLY A 230 -9.53 -0.46 3.73
CA GLY A 230 -8.98 -1.79 3.87
C GLY A 230 -7.48 -1.82 3.77
N GLY A 231 -6.90 -2.98 4.02
CA GLY A 231 -5.48 -3.22 3.89
C GLY A 231 -5.19 -4.69 3.63
N ALA A 232 -3.93 -5.01 3.40
CA ALA A 232 -3.49 -6.39 3.22
C ALA A 232 -2.00 -6.52 3.55
N VAL A 233 -1.60 -7.74 3.89
CA VAL A 233 -0.20 -8.18 3.99
C VAL A 233 0.00 -9.33 3.03
N VAL A 234 1.04 -9.29 2.21
CA VAL A 234 1.41 -10.35 1.26
C VAL A 234 2.81 -10.85 1.55
N GLY A 235 3.03 -12.14 1.43
CA GLY A 235 4.33 -12.77 1.62
C GLY A 235 4.29 -14.27 1.41
N SER A 236 5.30 -14.99 1.94
CA SER A 236 5.27 -16.44 1.97
C SER A 236 4.21 -16.96 2.94
N GLU A 237 3.67 -18.14 2.68
CA GLU A 237 2.68 -18.79 3.57
C GLU A 237 3.15 -18.84 5.02
N LYS A 238 4.41 -19.21 5.24
CA LYS A 238 5.04 -19.27 6.56
C LYS A 238 5.01 -17.93 7.32
N LEU A 239 5.15 -16.81 6.63
CA LEU A 239 5.15 -15.47 7.24
C LEU A 239 3.75 -14.90 7.38
N ILE A 240 2.81 -15.32 6.54
CA ILE A 240 1.42 -14.86 6.59
C ILE A 240 0.59 -15.62 7.64
N GLU A 241 0.89 -16.89 7.92
CA GLU A 241 0.16 -17.68 8.93
C GLU A 241 0.12 -17.00 10.32
N PRO A 242 1.23 -16.50 10.91
CA PRO A 242 1.19 -15.76 12.16
C PRO A 242 0.35 -14.46 12.09
N VAL A 243 0.38 -13.76 10.94
CA VAL A 243 -0.45 -12.55 10.70
C VAL A 243 -1.93 -12.93 10.75
N ILE A 244 -2.34 -14.01 10.08
CA ILE A 244 -3.70 -14.55 10.13
C ILE A 244 -4.08 -14.90 11.58
N GLY A 245 -3.17 -15.45 12.37
CA GLY A 245 -3.35 -15.72 13.81
C GLY A 245 -3.71 -14.47 14.60
N VAL A 246 -3.03 -13.36 14.35
CA VAL A 246 -3.34 -12.05 14.96
C VAL A 246 -4.73 -11.57 14.51
N LEU A 247 -5.07 -11.66 13.22
CA LEU A 247 -6.38 -11.23 12.73
C LEU A 247 -7.52 -12.04 13.35
N ARG A 248 -7.36 -13.34 13.43
CA ARG A 248 -8.36 -14.25 14.05
C ARG A 248 -8.61 -13.92 15.52
N SER A 249 -7.56 -13.55 16.25
CA SER A 249 -7.62 -13.30 17.70
C SER A 249 -7.99 -11.85 18.04
N ALA A 250 -7.33 -10.86 17.41
CA ALA A 250 -7.52 -9.44 17.69
C ALA A 250 -8.67 -8.80 16.89
N GLY A 251 -9.07 -9.38 15.77
CA GLY A 251 -10.29 -9.04 15.05
C GLY A 251 -10.23 -7.95 13.97
N PRO A 252 -9.09 -7.36 13.56
CA PRO A 252 -9.07 -6.32 12.54
C PRO A 252 -9.17 -6.88 11.10
N THR A 253 -10.20 -7.69 10.86
CA THR A 253 -10.46 -8.39 9.59
C THR A 253 -11.24 -7.54 8.61
N MET A 254 -11.09 -7.84 7.31
CA MET A 254 -11.78 -7.13 6.24
C MET A 254 -13.26 -7.54 6.12
N SER A 255 -14.13 -6.58 5.84
CA SER A 255 -15.53 -6.84 5.49
C SER A 255 -15.63 -7.50 4.10
N PRO A 256 -16.51 -8.50 3.89
CA PRO A 256 -16.77 -9.08 2.57
C PRO A 256 -17.20 -8.05 1.50
N PHE A 257 -17.95 -7.02 1.88
CA PHE A 257 -18.32 -5.94 0.98
C PHE A 257 -17.10 -5.16 0.49
N ASN A 258 -16.19 -4.80 1.41
CA ASN A 258 -14.96 -4.10 1.05
C ASN A 258 -14.04 -5.00 0.21
N ALA A 259 -13.92 -6.28 0.55
CA ALA A 259 -13.13 -7.25 -0.21
C ALA A 259 -13.64 -7.37 -1.66
N TRP A 260 -14.96 -7.40 -1.86
CA TRP A 260 -15.54 -7.42 -3.21
C TRP A 260 -15.22 -6.12 -3.98
N VAL A 261 -15.34 -4.95 -3.33
CA VAL A 261 -14.98 -3.66 -3.95
C VAL A 261 -13.51 -3.66 -4.36
N PHE A 262 -12.61 -4.13 -3.51
CA PHE A 262 -11.17 -4.21 -3.82
C PHE A 262 -10.87 -5.22 -4.91
N THR A 263 -11.55 -6.37 -4.92
CA THR A 263 -11.45 -7.36 -6.00
C THR A 263 -11.77 -6.71 -7.35
N LYS A 264 -12.87 -5.93 -7.42
CA LYS A 264 -13.24 -5.17 -8.62
C LYS A 264 -12.27 -4.02 -8.94
N GLY A 265 -11.65 -3.43 -7.93
CA GLY A 265 -10.57 -2.45 -8.10
C GLY A 265 -9.32 -3.06 -8.73
N LEU A 266 -8.93 -4.27 -8.34
CA LEU A 266 -7.78 -4.99 -8.90
C LEU A 266 -7.96 -5.29 -10.40
N GLU A 267 -9.18 -5.60 -10.87
CA GLU A 267 -9.45 -5.92 -12.28
C GLU A 267 -9.01 -4.82 -13.26
N THR A 268 -9.01 -3.57 -12.83
CA THR A 268 -8.65 -2.40 -13.65
C THR A 268 -7.38 -1.71 -13.18
N LEU A 269 -6.65 -2.30 -12.23
CA LEU A 269 -5.51 -1.66 -11.59
C LEU A 269 -4.43 -1.24 -12.59
N ALA A 270 -4.00 -2.14 -13.49
CA ALA A 270 -2.97 -1.84 -14.50
C ALA A 270 -3.37 -0.66 -15.39
N LEU A 271 -4.61 -0.64 -15.87
CA LEU A 271 -5.12 0.45 -16.71
C LEU A 271 -5.13 1.80 -15.97
N ARG A 272 -5.57 1.81 -14.71
CA ARG A 272 -5.60 3.03 -13.90
C ARG A 272 -4.20 3.52 -13.57
N MET A 273 -3.31 2.63 -13.13
CA MET A 273 -1.94 3.02 -12.78
C MET A 273 -1.16 3.57 -13.97
N LYS A 274 -1.39 3.03 -15.18
CA LYS A 274 -0.83 3.59 -16.41
C LYS A 274 -1.32 5.03 -16.64
N ALA A 275 -2.63 5.25 -16.59
CA ALA A 275 -3.21 6.59 -16.80
C ALA A 275 -2.77 7.59 -15.70
N HIS A 276 -2.74 7.16 -14.43
CA HIS A 276 -2.20 7.98 -13.33
C HIS A 276 -0.74 8.39 -13.58
N THR A 277 0.10 7.45 -14.02
CA THR A 277 1.52 7.71 -14.31
C THR A 277 1.70 8.68 -15.47
N GLU A 278 0.95 8.48 -16.56
CA GLU A 278 1.01 9.37 -17.74
C GLU A 278 0.60 10.81 -17.36
N ASN A 279 -0.50 10.96 -16.64
CA ASN A 279 -0.95 12.25 -16.14
C ASN A 279 0.05 12.89 -15.16
N ALA A 280 0.60 12.11 -14.21
CA ALA A 280 1.56 12.62 -13.24
C ALA A 280 2.86 13.07 -13.88
N LEU A 281 3.38 12.34 -14.87
CA LEU A 281 4.56 12.73 -15.62
C LEU A 281 4.33 14.04 -16.37
N ALA A 282 3.21 14.15 -17.10
CA ALA A 282 2.87 15.36 -17.84
C ALA A 282 2.65 16.57 -16.91
N LEU A 283 2.06 16.35 -15.72
CA LEU A 283 1.92 17.40 -14.71
C LEU A 283 3.26 17.80 -14.12
N ALA A 284 4.13 16.85 -13.79
CA ALA A 284 5.45 17.12 -13.23
C ALA A 284 6.32 17.94 -14.21
N GLN A 285 6.36 17.55 -15.50
CA GLN A 285 7.06 18.28 -16.56
C GLN A 285 6.52 19.71 -16.73
N TRP A 286 5.20 19.88 -16.67
CA TRP A 286 4.59 21.20 -16.73
C TRP A 286 4.94 22.06 -15.51
N LEU A 287 4.94 21.47 -14.30
CA LEU A 287 5.30 22.17 -13.07
C LEU A 287 6.77 22.66 -13.08
N GLU A 288 7.71 21.90 -13.65
CA GLU A 288 9.11 22.35 -13.81
C GLU A 288 9.24 23.62 -14.67
N THR A 289 8.25 23.91 -15.52
CA THR A 289 8.25 25.14 -16.35
C THR A 289 7.62 26.34 -15.64
N GLN A 290 7.02 26.19 -14.47
CA GLN A 290 6.29 27.26 -13.80
C GLN A 290 7.25 28.17 -13.03
N PRO A 291 7.22 29.52 -13.24
CA PRO A 291 8.20 30.43 -12.63
C PRO A 291 8.18 30.47 -11.10
N LYS A 292 7.05 30.12 -10.49
CA LYS A 292 6.86 30.15 -9.03
C LYS A 292 7.07 28.80 -8.35
N VAL A 293 7.37 27.76 -9.12
CA VAL A 293 7.71 26.42 -8.62
C VAL A 293 9.22 26.31 -8.50
N ARG A 294 9.69 26.05 -7.28
CA ARG A 294 11.12 25.95 -6.96
C ARG A 294 11.67 24.57 -7.24
N GLN A 295 10.89 23.54 -6.93
CA GLN A 295 11.29 22.14 -7.04
C GLN A 295 10.07 21.25 -7.30
N VAL A 296 10.26 20.19 -8.07
CA VAL A 296 9.27 19.12 -8.29
C VAL A 296 9.89 17.79 -7.87
N ASN A 297 9.23 17.07 -6.99
CA ASN A 297 9.64 15.72 -6.56
C ASN A 297 8.72 14.71 -7.25
N TYR A 298 9.23 14.08 -8.28
CA TYR A 298 8.57 12.98 -9.00
C TYR A 298 9.63 12.09 -9.62
N CYS A 299 9.65 10.81 -9.23
CA CYS A 299 10.72 9.90 -9.64
C CYS A 299 10.73 9.59 -11.15
N GLY A 300 9.68 9.94 -11.89
CA GLY A 300 9.64 9.87 -13.36
C GLY A 300 10.38 10.99 -14.08
N LEU A 301 10.78 12.06 -13.39
CA LEU A 301 11.58 13.12 -13.99
C LEU A 301 13.07 12.75 -14.01
N PRO A 302 13.80 13.00 -15.10
CA PRO A 302 15.26 12.82 -15.14
C PRO A 302 16.02 13.68 -14.12
N SER A 303 15.42 14.78 -13.65
CA SER A 303 15.95 15.68 -12.62
C SER A 303 15.87 15.08 -11.20
N HIS A 304 15.06 14.03 -11.00
CA HIS A 304 14.92 13.40 -9.68
C HIS A 304 16.18 12.60 -9.31
N PRO A 305 16.73 12.76 -8.08
CA PRO A 305 17.99 12.11 -7.70
C PRO A 305 18.00 10.59 -7.85
N GLN A 306 16.88 9.92 -7.56
CA GLN A 306 16.74 8.47 -7.65
C GLN A 306 16.01 8.00 -8.92
N HIS A 307 15.96 8.80 -10.01
CA HIS A 307 15.28 8.42 -11.24
C HIS A 307 15.78 7.09 -11.82
N GLN A 308 17.10 6.90 -11.87
CA GLN A 308 17.69 5.66 -12.38
C GLN A 308 17.34 4.44 -11.51
N LEU A 309 17.34 4.60 -10.19
CA LEU A 309 16.95 3.55 -9.26
C LEU A 309 15.46 3.21 -9.42
N ALA A 310 14.60 4.22 -9.57
CA ALA A 310 13.18 4.01 -9.86
C ALA A 310 12.99 3.21 -11.16
N GLN A 311 13.72 3.52 -12.24
CA GLN A 311 13.67 2.76 -13.49
C GLN A 311 14.07 1.29 -13.34
N GLN A 312 14.94 0.97 -12.38
CA GLN A 312 15.38 -0.42 -12.14
C GLN A 312 14.35 -1.23 -11.34
N GLN A 313 13.63 -0.59 -10.42
CA GLN A 313 12.74 -1.26 -9.48
C GLN A 313 11.26 -1.18 -9.86
N GLN A 314 10.90 -0.25 -10.72
CA GLN A 314 9.53 0.09 -11.07
C GLN A 314 9.31 -0.01 -12.58
N SER A 315 8.16 -0.55 -12.98
CA SER A 315 7.74 -0.58 -14.39
C SER A 315 7.23 0.78 -14.89
N MET A 316 6.76 1.63 -13.97
CA MET A 316 6.24 2.99 -14.16
C MET A 316 6.53 3.79 -12.89
N PHE A 317 6.10 5.09 -12.83
CA PHE A 317 6.52 5.99 -11.74
C PHE A 317 5.38 6.43 -10.79
N GLY A 318 4.16 5.93 -10.99
CA GLY A 318 3.02 6.19 -10.13
C GLY A 318 2.35 7.54 -10.33
N GLY A 319 1.32 7.78 -9.51
CA GLY A 319 0.43 8.92 -9.64
C GLY A 319 0.60 10.00 -8.56
N VAL A 320 1.65 9.95 -7.72
CA VAL A 320 1.86 10.92 -6.66
C VAL A 320 3.13 11.73 -6.93
N LEU A 321 3.03 13.04 -6.80
CA LEU A 321 4.15 13.98 -6.85
C LEU A 321 4.03 15.02 -5.75
N SER A 322 5.11 15.70 -5.43
CA SER A 322 5.07 16.93 -4.67
C SER A 322 5.89 18.02 -5.34
N PHE A 323 5.56 19.27 -5.02
CA PHE A 323 6.29 20.41 -5.54
C PHE A 323 6.33 21.55 -4.50
N GLU A 324 7.36 22.37 -4.56
CA GLU A 324 7.55 23.49 -3.66
C GLU A 324 7.30 24.82 -4.40
N VAL A 325 6.46 25.67 -3.80
CA VAL A 325 6.23 27.03 -4.31
C VAL A 325 7.05 28.07 -3.53
N GLU A 326 7.42 29.15 -4.22
CA GLU A 326 8.02 30.32 -3.57
C GLU A 326 6.98 31.05 -2.69
N GLY A 327 7.41 31.60 -1.55
CA GLY A 327 6.56 32.37 -0.65
C GLY A 327 6.04 31.60 0.57
N GLY A 328 6.45 30.34 0.74
CA GLY A 328 6.17 29.54 1.95
C GLY A 328 4.69 29.17 2.09
N ARG A 329 4.20 29.13 3.35
CA ARG A 329 2.86 28.63 3.70
C ARG A 329 1.74 29.41 3.03
N GLU A 330 1.80 30.72 3.07
CA GLU A 330 0.75 31.58 2.54
C GLU A 330 0.60 31.38 1.03
N ALA A 331 1.71 31.26 0.30
CA ALA A 331 1.70 30.95 -1.12
C ALA A 331 1.16 29.54 -1.38
N ALA A 332 1.60 28.53 -0.63
CA ALA A 332 1.11 27.17 -0.76
C ALA A 332 -0.41 27.09 -0.50
N TRP A 333 -0.91 27.77 0.52
CA TRP A 333 -2.34 27.84 0.80
C TRP A 333 -3.11 28.57 -0.30
N ALA A 334 -2.58 29.68 -0.82
CA ALA A 334 -3.20 30.40 -1.93
C ALA A 334 -3.36 29.51 -3.16
N VAL A 335 -2.35 28.67 -3.47
CA VAL A 335 -2.46 27.69 -4.58
C VAL A 335 -3.55 26.66 -4.30
N VAL A 336 -3.60 26.10 -3.09
CA VAL A 336 -4.62 25.11 -2.71
C VAL A 336 -6.02 25.70 -2.77
N ASP A 337 -6.22 26.88 -2.17
CA ASP A 337 -7.53 27.54 -2.05
C ASP A 337 -8.07 28.04 -3.39
N ALA A 338 -7.21 28.27 -4.38
CA ALA A 338 -7.61 28.68 -5.71
C ALA A 338 -8.15 27.54 -6.58
N THR A 339 -7.87 26.27 -6.23
CA THR A 339 -8.36 25.11 -6.99
C THR A 339 -9.88 25.02 -6.93
N ARG A 340 -10.51 24.57 -8.01
CA ARG A 340 -11.97 24.44 -8.15
C ARG A 340 -12.45 23.05 -8.49
N MET A 341 -11.61 22.28 -9.17
CA MET A 341 -11.87 20.91 -9.56
C MET A 341 -11.10 19.93 -8.67
N ILE A 342 -9.84 20.24 -8.36
CA ILE A 342 -8.97 19.41 -7.54
C ILE A 342 -9.49 19.39 -6.11
N SER A 343 -9.67 18.20 -5.54
CA SER A 343 -10.19 18.02 -4.18
C SER A 343 -9.12 18.31 -3.12
N ILE A 344 -9.42 19.18 -2.18
CA ILE A 344 -8.55 19.44 -1.01
C ILE A 344 -8.76 18.34 0.00
N THR A 345 -7.88 17.37 0.05
CA THR A 345 -7.94 16.25 1.01
C THR A 345 -6.57 15.61 1.23
N ALA A 346 -6.36 15.06 2.41
CA ALA A 346 -5.15 14.31 2.74
C ALA A 346 -5.11 12.90 2.12
N ASN A 347 -6.23 12.40 1.56
CA ASN A 347 -6.28 11.11 0.88
C ASN A 347 -5.50 11.12 -0.44
N LEU A 348 -5.28 9.97 -1.02
CA LEU A 348 -4.59 9.77 -2.30
C LEU A 348 -5.04 8.46 -2.96
N GLY A 349 -4.69 8.27 -4.22
CA GLY A 349 -4.99 7.02 -4.93
C GLY A 349 -6.43 6.92 -5.44
N ASP A 350 -7.11 8.05 -5.59
CA ASP A 350 -8.47 8.16 -6.14
C ASP A 350 -8.43 8.45 -7.64
N ALA A 351 -9.49 8.11 -8.36
CA ALA A 351 -9.73 8.53 -9.74
C ALA A 351 -9.76 10.07 -9.89
N LYS A 352 -10.07 10.78 -8.80
CA LYS A 352 -10.06 12.25 -8.73
C LYS A 352 -8.73 12.76 -8.21
N THR A 353 -8.23 13.82 -8.85
CA THR A 353 -7.03 14.53 -8.39
C THR A 353 -7.25 15.16 -7.02
N THR A 354 -6.29 14.95 -6.12
CA THR A 354 -6.32 15.54 -4.78
C THR A 354 -5.06 16.33 -4.51
N ILE A 355 -5.20 17.41 -3.73
CA ILE A 355 -4.09 18.25 -3.28
C ILE A 355 -4.12 18.41 -1.76
N THR A 356 -2.94 18.51 -1.16
CA THR A 356 -2.81 18.80 0.26
C THR A 356 -1.52 19.58 0.55
N HIS A 357 -1.50 20.34 1.65
CA HIS A 357 -0.31 20.98 2.20
C HIS A 357 0.25 20.09 3.34
N PRO A 358 1.30 19.29 3.11
CA PRO A 358 1.77 18.30 4.08
C PRO A 358 2.15 18.90 5.44
N ALA A 359 2.80 20.06 5.46
CA ALA A 359 3.29 20.69 6.69
C ALA A 359 2.18 21.04 7.71
N THR A 360 0.94 21.24 7.26
CA THR A 360 -0.20 21.55 8.16
C THR A 360 -1.27 20.47 8.21
N THR A 361 -1.12 19.38 7.47
CA THR A 361 -2.08 18.27 7.41
C THR A 361 -1.44 16.93 7.79
N THR A 362 -0.94 16.20 6.83
CA THR A 362 -0.41 14.82 7.01
C THR A 362 0.81 14.77 7.93
N HIS A 363 1.61 15.84 7.98
CA HIS A 363 2.82 15.99 8.80
C HIS A 363 2.73 17.14 9.81
N GLY A 364 1.53 17.65 10.05
CA GLY A 364 1.28 18.78 10.96
C GLY A 364 1.56 18.48 12.44
N ARG A 365 1.73 17.21 12.81
CA ARG A 365 2.10 16.80 14.18
C ARG A 365 3.59 16.79 14.45
N LEU A 366 4.42 16.85 13.39
CA LEU A 366 5.85 16.95 13.51
C LEU A 366 6.27 18.35 13.98
N THR A 367 7.35 18.44 14.73
CA THR A 367 8.01 19.72 15.05
C THR A 367 8.60 20.36 13.79
N ASP A 368 8.98 21.63 13.88
CA ASP A 368 9.63 22.30 12.74
C ASP A 368 10.98 21.66 12.38
N GLU A 369 11.72 21.21 13.38
CA GLU A 369 12.99 20.49 13.19
C GLU A 369 12.79 19.12 12.53
N GLU A 370 11.76 18.38 12.93
CA GLU A 370 11.44 17.09 12.33
C GLU A 370 10.98 17.25 10.88
N ARG A 371 10.14 18.26 10.58
CA ARG A 371 9.75 18.58 9.20
C ARG A 371 10.96 18.97 8.35
N ALA A 372 11.83 19.81 8.88
CA ALA A 372 13.05 20.23 8.15
C ALA A 372 13.95 19.03 7.83
N ARG A 373 14.14 18.11 8.77
CA ARG A 373 14.89 16.85 8.54
C ARG A 373 14.22 15.93 7.51
N ALA A 374 12.90 15.94 7.43
CA ALA A 374 12.13 15.20 6.44
C ALA A 374 12.02 15.93 5.08
N GLY A 375 12.68 17.08 4.90
CA GLY A 375 12.61 17.88 3.67
C GLY A 375 11.26 18.56 3.43
N ILE A 376 10.37 18.60 4.44
CA ILE A 376 9.01 19.14 4.31
C ILE A 376 9.01 20.64 4.65
N SER A 377 9.14 21.45 3.62
CA SER A 377 9.09 22.91 3.73
C SER A 377 7.64 23.43 3.89
N GLN A 378 7.53 24.70 4.27
CA GLN A 378 6.25 25.38 4.35
C GLN A 378 5.64 25.72 2.98
N GLY A 379 6.43 25.64 1.90
CA GLY A 379 5.97 25.82 0.53
C GLY A 379 5.60 24.52 -0.19
N LEU A 380 5.76 23.36 0.46
CA LEU A 380 5.56 22.05 -0.16
C LEU A 380 4.07 21.71 -0.31
N LEU A 381 3.69 21.30 -1.50
CA LEU A 381 2.38 20.77 -1.85
C LEU A 381 2.50 19.35 -2.38
N ARG A 382 1.60 18.44 -1.98
CA ARG A 382 1.50 17.09 -2.54
C ARG A 382 0.23 16.97 -3.38
N VAL A 383 0.39 16.45 -4.61
CA VAL A 383 -0.71 16.11 -5.51
C VAL A 383 -0.73 14.61 -5.74
N ALA A 384 -1.89 13.98 -5.52
CA ALA A 384 -2.16 12.66 -6.06
C ALA A 384 -2.99 12.85 -7.33
N VAL A 385 -2.37 12.59 -8.45
CA VAL A 385 -2.91 12.91 -9.78
C VAL A 385 -3.96 11.86 -10.16
N GLY A 386 -5.14 12.32 -10.53
CA GLY A 386 -6.28 11.49 -10.90
C GLY A 386 -6.31 11.10 -12.38
N LEU A 387 -7.49 10.73 -12.82
CA LEU A 387 -7.77 10.25 -14.18
C LEU A 387 -8.46 11.32 -15.05
N GLU A 388 -8.61 12.54 -14.54
CA GLU A 388 -9.13 13.66 -15.31
C GLU A 388 -8.19 13.98 -16.48
N ASN A 389 -8.69 14.72 -17.46
CA ASN A 389 -7.84 15.21 -18.55
C ASN A 389 -6.73 16.11 -18.00
N ILE A 390 -5.50 15.83 -18.37
CA ILE A 390 -4.32 16.53 -17.84
C ILE A 390 -4.37 18.05 -18.06
N ALA A 391 -4.91 18.51 -19.18
CA ALA A 391 -5.05 19.95 -19.44
C ALA A 391 -6.00 20.64 -18.47
N ASP A 392 -7.00 19.93 -17.95
CA ASP A 392 -7.92 20.46 -16.95
C ASP A 392 -7.25 20.53 -15.57
N ILE A 393 -6.44 19.52 -15.20
CA ILE A 393 -5.64 19.53 -13.97
C ILE A 393 -4.65 20.69 -13.98
N GLN A 394 -3.90 20.87 -15.07
CA GLN A 394 -2.95 21.97 -15.25
C GLN A 394 -3.64 23.33 -15.17
N ARG A 395 -4.81 23.47 -15.82
CA ARG A 395 -5.60 24.72 -15.81
C ARG A 395 -6.09 25.06 -14.41
N ASP A 396 -6.50 24.06 -13.64
CA ASP A 396 -7.00 24.29 -12.28
C ASP A 396 -5.86 24.70 -11.33
N LEU A 397 -4.69 24.05 -11.40
CA LEU A 397 -3.50 24.44 -10.63
C LEU A 397 -2.96 25.83 -11.06
N ALA A 398 -3.06 26.17 -12.35
CA ALA A 398 -2.63 27.47 -12.86
C ALA A 398 -3.42 28.64 -12.23
N LEU A 399 -4.66 28.43 -11.77
CA LEU A 399 -5.43 29.46 -11.06
C LEU A 399 -4.68 29.99 -9.84
N GLY A 400 -4.09 29.09 -9.06
CA GLY A 400 -3.33 29.46 -7.88
C GLY A 400 -1.91 29.92 -8.19
N LEU A 401 -1.19 29.21 -9.08
CA LEU A 401 0.18 29.56 -9.43
C LEU A 401 0.31 30.94 -10.08
N ASN A 402 -0.68 31.36 -10.89
CA ASN A 402 -0.69 32.67 -11.52
C ASN A 402 -1.07 33.79 -10.54
N ALA A 403 -1.62 33.48 -9.37
CA ALA A 403 -1.95 34.45 -8.33
C ALA A 403 -0.79 34.77 -7.39
N LEU A 404 0.31 33.99 -7.46
CA LEU A 404 1.57 34.22 -6.72
C LEU A 404 2.46 35.22 -7.43
#